data_88e757ffe9608421bb60a16e09713bfb
#
_entry.id   88e757ffe9608421bb60a16e09713bfb
#
_cell.length_a   1.000
_cell.length_b   1.000
_cell.length_c   1.000
_cell.angle_alpha   90.00
_cell.angle_beta   90.00
_cell.angle_gamma   90.00
#
_symmetry.space_group_name_H-M   'P 1'
#
loop_
_entity.id
_entity.type
_entity.pdbx_description
1 polymer ?
#
loop_
_entity_poly.entity_id
_entity_poly.type
_entity_poly.pdbx_seq_one_letter_code
_entity_poly.pdbx_strand_id
1 'polypeptide(L)'
;NILALQSDVQYTYGSFEQRHIDILRHIKRTVSIPVIMKLGDNLTNPVALIDQLYANGAAAVVLFNRFYQPDIDINNMQIVSGNVFSNHSDLSDTIRWTAIVSGKIPGISIASSTGVHDWEDVVKCLLAGASAVQMCSAVYTHGAEIISQVLTCVEEWMHQAHYQSLSQFQGKLN
;
A
#
# COMPACT_ATOMS: atom_id res chain seq x y z
N ASN A 1 9.80 6.52 -1.53
CA ASN A 1 9.30 5.68 -2.60
C ASN A 1 10.47 5.02 -3.34
N ILE A 2 10.56 3.71 -3.29
CA ILE A 2 11.57 2.94 -4.01
C ILE A 2 10.81 2.07 -5.02
N LEU A 3 11.07 2.30 -6.28
CA LEU A 3 10.41 1.63 -7.39
C LEU A 3 11.47 1.24 -8.41
N ALA A 4 11.70 -0.06 -8.57
CA ALA A 4 12.64 -0.60 -9.54
C ALA A 4 12.24 -2.01 -9.95
N LEU A 5 12.40 -2.31 -11.24
CA LEU A 5 12.30 -3.67 -11.75
C LEU A 5 13.66 -4.37 -11.60
N GLN A 6 13.64 -5.58 -11.07
CA GLN A 6 14.84 -6.41 -10.93
C GLN A 6 15.02 -7.22 -12.21
N SER A 7 15.69 -6.64 -13.19
CA SER A 7 15.92 -7.24 -14.52
C SER A 7 17.39 -7.56 -14.82
N ASP A 8 18.28 -7.35 -13.86
CA ASP A 8 19.71 -7.66 -14.02
C ASP A 8 19.97 -9.17 -13.81
N VAL A 9 20.56 -9.81 -14.80
CA VAL A 9 20.93 -11.23 -14.71
C VAL A 9 22.03 -11.51 -13.67
N GLN A 10 22.80 -10.49 -13.29
CA GLN A 10 23.82 -10.55 -12.23
C GLN A 10 23.29 -10.08 -10.87
N TYR A 11 21.96 -10.09 -10.68
CA TYR A 11 21.32 -9.68 -9.44
C TYR A 11 21.84 -10.50 -8.25
N THR A 12 22.24 -9.81 -7.19
CA THR A 12 22.59 -10.45 -5.91
C THR A 12 21.34 -10.56 -5.04
N TYR A 13 20.99 -11.76 -4.63
CA TYR A 13 19.82 -12.01 -3.80
C TYR A 13 19.84 -11.16 -2.51
N GLY A 14 18.73 -10.49 -2.23
CA GLY A 14 18.58 -9.59 -1.09
C GLY A 14 19.15 -8.18 -1.28
N SER A 15 19.83 -7.90 -2.39
CA SER A 15 20.42 -6.56 -2.62
C SER A 15 19.35 -5.48 -2.81
N PHE A 16 18.19 -5.84 -3.35
CA PHE A 16 17.07 -4.92 -3.52
C PHE A 16 16.44 -4.54 -2.18
N GLU A 17 16.20 -5.52 -1.32
CA GLU A 17 15.70 -5.33 0.04
C GLU A 17 16.70 -4.54 0.88
N GLN A 18 17.99 -4.88 0.80
CA GLN A 18 19.05 -4.16 1.49
C GLN A 18 19.11 -2.68 1.08
N ARG A 19 18.89 -2.37 -0.19
CA ARG A 19 18.84 -0.99 -0.68
C ARG A 19 17.74 -0.16 0.00
N HIS A 20 16.58 -0.76 0.31
CA HIS A 20 15.51 -0.07 1.05
C HIS A 20 15.96 0.31 2.45
N ILE A 21 16.66 -0.59 3.14
CA ILE A 21 17.17 -0.38 4.49
C ILE A 21 18.25 0.71 4.47
N ASP A 22 19.16 0.68 3.52
CA ASP A 22 20.25 1.66 3.42
C ASP A 22 19.73 3.06 3.10
N ILE A 23 18.73 3.18 2.23
CA ILE A 23 18.06 4.45 1.93
C ILE A 23 17.38 5.00 3.20
N LEU A 24 16.64 4.17 3.94
CA LEU A 24 16.00 4.58 5.18
C LEU A 24 17.04 5.07 6.20
N ARG A 25 18.12 4.32 6.41
CA ARG A 25 19.21 4.70 7.32
C ARG A 25 19.84 6.02 6.92
N HIS A 26 20.05 6.24 5.63
CA HIS A 26 20.59 7.50 5.13
C HIS A 26 19.66 8.67 5.43
N ILE A 27 18.38 8.55 5.13
CA ILE A 27 17.36 9.57 5.40
C ILE A 27 17.29 9.87 6.90
N LYS A 28 17.25 8.85 7.75
CA LYS A 28 17.16 9.00 9.22
C LYS A 28 18.36 9.70 9.87
N ARG A 29 19.52 9.74 9.21
CA ARG A 29 20.67 10.54 9.66
C ARG A 29 20.48 12.02 9.37
N THR A 30 19.62 12.37 8.42
CA THR A 30 19.46 13.75 7.92
C THR A 30 18.22 14.43 8.49
N VAL A 31 17.15 13.66 8.80
CA VAL A 31 15.88 14.22 9.25
C VAL A 31 15.44 13.62 10.59
N SER A 32 14.78 14.44 11.42
CA SER A 32 14.17 14.03 12.68
C SER A 32 12.67 13.70 12.59
N ILE A 33 12.02 14.07 11.49
CA ILE A 33 10.60 13.79 11.27
C ILE A 33 10.35 12.29 11.04
N PRO A 34 9.12 11.80 11.28
CA PRO A 34 8.75 10.43 10.93
C PRO A 34 8.95 10.14 9.45
N VAL A 35 9.49 8.96 9.14
CA VAL A 35 9.74 8.51 7.76
C VAL A 35 8.80 7.36 7.45
N ILE A 36 8.02 7.51 6.38
CA ILE A 36 7.13 6.48 5.85
C ILE A 36 7.75 5.90 4.57
N MET A 37 7.86 4.57 4.49
CA MET A 37 8.43 3.89 3.33
C MET A 37 7.32 3.35 2.44
N LYS A 38 7.19 3.88 1.22
CA LYS A 38 6.26 3.35 0.21
C LYS A 38 6.98 2.29 -0.62
N LEU A 39 6.42 1.08 -0.63
CA LEU A 39 7.03 -0.12 -1.21
C LEU A 39 6.36 -0.48 -2.54
N GLY A 40 7.09 -1.15 -3.42
CA GLY A 40 6.54 -1.87 -4.56
C GLY A 40 5.99 -3.22 -4.12
N ASP A 41 5.22 -3.86 -4.97
CA ASP A 41 4.63 -5.18 -4.76
C ASP A 41 5.55 -6.35 -5.18
N ASN A 42 6.67 -6.03 -5.84
CA ASN A 42 7.65 -6.98 -6.37
C ASN A 42 8.69 -7.44 -5.34
N LEU A 43 8.28 -7.68 -4.11
CA LEU A 43 9.13 -8.11 -3.02
C LEU A 43 9.07 -9.63 -2.83
N THR A 44 10.22 -10.25 -2.60
CA THR A 44 10.30 -11.69 -2.32
C THR A 44 9.64 -12.05 -0.98
N ASN A 45 9.87 -11.23 0.05
CA ASN A 45 9.27 -11.39 1.38
C ASN A 45 8.98 -10.02 1.98
N PRO A 46 7.78 -9.46 1.75
CA PRO A 46 7.39 -8.17 2.30
C PRO A 46 7.49 -8.09 3.82
N VAL A 47 7.11 -9.16 4.53
CA VAL A 47 7.13 -9.17 6.01
C VAL A 47 8.54 -9.00 6.54
N ALA A 48 9.51 -9.75 6.01
CA ALA A 48 10.89 -9.68 6.45
C ALA A 48 11.51 -8.30 6.17
N LEU A 49 11.22 -7.70 5.00
CA LEU A 49 11.68 -6.35 4.70
C LEU A 49 11.06 -5.32 5.64
N ILE A 50 9.75 -5.39 5.86
CA ILE A 50 9.03 -4.43 6.71
C ILE A 50 9.48 -4.52 8.16
N ASP A 51 9.74 -5.72 8.67
CA ASP A 51 10.34 -5.91 10.00
C ASP A 51 11.70 -5.22 10.12
N GLN A 52 12.57 -5.39 9.12
CA GLN A 52 13.84 -4.69 9.06
C GLN A 52 13.70 -3.17 8.92
N LEU A 53 12.73 -2.68 8.15
CA LEU A 53 12.44 -1.24 8.06
C LEU A 53 11.97 -0.70 9.41
N TYR A 54 11.08 -1.39 10.09
CA TYR A 54 10.61 -1.03 11.42
C TYR A 54 11.76 -0.99 12.43
N ALA A 55 12.60 -2.03 12.48
CA ALA A 55 13.78 -2.08 13.33
C ALA A 55 14.80 -0.95 13.04
N ASN A 56 14.82 -0.41 11.82
CA ASN A 56 15.67 0.71 11.42
C ASN A 56 14.96 2.08 11.50
N GLY A 57 13.80 2.16 12.16
CA GLY A 57 13.12 3.41 12.50
C GLY A 57 12.15 3.96 11.46
N ALA A 58 11.64 3.13 10.55
CA ALA A 58 10.47 3.50 9.76
C ALA A 58 9.26 3.71 10.69
N ALA A 59 8.55 4.80 10.54
CA ALA A 59 7.34 5.08 11.31
C ALA A 59 6.12 4.34 10.75
N ALA A 60 6.08 4.13 9.44
CA ALA A 60 5.02 3.43 8.75
C ALA A 60 5.51 2.90 7.40
N VAL A 61 4.70 2.03 6.80
CA VAL A 61 4.84 1.62 5.40
C VAL A 61 3.58 1.90 4.61
N VAL A 62 3.74 2.11 3.29
CA VAL A 62 2.60 2.17 2.36
C VAL A 62 2.65 0.93 1.46
N LEU A 63 1.57 0.16 1.45
CA LEU A 63 1.39 -1.06 0.66
C LEU A 63 0.23 -0.85 -0.33
N PHE A 64 0.44 -0.76 -1.64
CA PHE A 64 1.69 -0.74 -2.36
C PHE A 64 1.73 0.41 -3.37
N ASN A 65 2.90 0.60 -3.98
CA ASN A 65 3.01 1.37 -5.20
C ASN A 65 2.61 0.48 -6.37
N ARG A 66 1.85 1.02 -7.32
CA ARG A 66 1.48 0.28 -8.54
C ARG A 66 2.51 0.52 -9.62
N PHE A 67 3.04 -0.56 -10.20
CA PHE A 67 3.94 -0.47 -11.34
C PHE A 67 3.19 -0.09 -12.62
N TYR A 68 3.92 0.53 -13.54
CA TYR A 68 3.50 0.67 -14.91
C TYR A 68 3.21 -0.73 -15.50
N GLN A 69 2.07 -0.86 -16.11
CA GLN A 69 1.66 -2.10 -16.78
C GLN A 69 1.73 -1.87 -18.29
N PRO A 70 2.70 -2.46 -18.99
CA PRO A 70 2.76 -2.41 -20.45
C PRO A 70 1.69 -3.30 -21.06
N ASP A 71 1.29 -2.96 -22.28
CA ASP A 71 0.49 -3.80 -23.15
C ASP A 71 1.11 -3.83 -24.55
N ILE A 72 0.63 -4.69 -25.42
CA ILE A 72 1.13 -4.85 -26.78
C ILE A 72 0.01 -4.58 -27.78
N ASP A 73 0.20 -3.56 -28.61
CA ASP A 73 -0.61 -3.36 -29.80
C ASP A 73 -0.13 -4.33 -30.90
N ILE A 74 -0.91 -5.39 -31.09
CA ILE A 74 -0.56 -6.43 -32.07
C ILE A 74 -0.69 -5.97 -33.51
N ASN A 75 -1.48 -4.93 -33.80
CA ASN A 75 -1.66 -4.43 -35.16
C ASN A 75 -0.47 -3.57 -35.61
N ASN A 76 0.05 -2.76 -34.70
CA ASN A 76 1.20 -1.90 -34.93
C ASN A 76 2.53 -2.50 -34.44
N MET A 77 2.49 -3.68 -33.82
CA MET A 77 3.65 -4.40 -33.26
C MET A 77 4.52 -3.51 -32.36
N GLN A 78 3.87 -2.79 -31.43
CA GLN A 78 4.54 -1.87 -30.51
C GLN A 78 4.05 -2.03 -29.06
N ILE A 79 4.92 -1.68 -28.10
CA ILE A 79 4.56 -1.61 -26.71
C ILE A 79 3.76 -0.33 -26.48
N VAL A 80 2.62 -0.46 -25.84
CA VAL A 80 1.73 0.65 -25.44
C VAL A 80 1.51 0.63 -23.92
N SER A 81 0.94 1.70 -23.39
CA SER A 81 0.52 1.71 -21.99
C SER A 81 -0.71 0.83 -21.81
N GLY A 82 -0.67 -0.08 -20.88
CA GLY A 82 -1.85 -0.77 -20.38
C GLY A 82 -2.70 0.13 -19.47
N ASN A 83 -3.48 -0.47 -18.60
CA ASN A 83 -4.36 0.29 -17.72
C ASN A 83 -3.56 1.11 -16.69
N VAL A 84 -3.60 2.43 -16.82
CA VAL A 84 -2.88 3.37 -15.93
C VAL A 84 -3.51 3.40 -14.54
N PHE A 85 -4.84 3.38 -14.47
CA PHE A 85 -5.56 3.41 -13.21
C PHE A 85 -5.71 2.00 -12.62
N SER A 86 -5.68 1.92 -11.30
CA SER A 86 -6.04 0.69 -10.59
C SER A 86 -7.54 0.40 -10.75
N ASN A 87 -7.91 -0.82 -10.46
CA ASN A 87 -9.30 -1.26 -10.35
C ASN A 87 -9.50 -2.06 -9.05
N HIS A 88 -10.75 -2.43 -8.72
CA HIS A 88 -11.06 -3.15 -7.49
C HIS A 88 -10.31 -4.50 -7.35
N SER A 89 -9.95 -5.17 -8.44
CA SER A 89 -9.22 -6.43 -8.36
C SER A 89 -7.79 -6.26 -7.85
N ASP A 90 -7.19 -5.08 -8.03
CA ASP A 90 -5.86 -4.76 -7.53
C ASP A 90 -5.83 -4.68 -5.98
N LEU A 91 -7.01 -4.53 -5.33
CA LEU A 91 -7.13 -4.45 -3.88
C LEU A 91 -6.78 -5.76 -3.15
N SER A 92 -6.97 -6.91 -3.80
CA SER A 92 -6.79 -8.22 -3.17
C SER A 92 -5.39 -8.41 -2.58
N ASP A 93 -4.36 -8.00 -3.32
CA ASP A 93 -2.97 -8.10 -2.84
C ASP A 93 -2.70 -7.08 -1.73
N THR A 94 -3.24 -5.87 -1.83
CA THR A 94 -3.16 -4.84 -0.79
C THR A 94 -3.76 -5.34 0.53
N ILE A 95 -4.97 -5.91 0.51
CA ILE A 95 -5.63 -6.48 1.70
C ILE A 95 -4.81 -7.63 2.28
N ARG A 96 -4.40 -8.59 1.44
CA ARG A 96 -3.61 -9.75 1.88
C ARG A 96 -2.39 -9.33 2.67
N TRP A 97 -1.57 -8.46 2.09
CA TRP A 97 -0.32 -8.05 2.74
C TRP A 97 -0.54 -7.11 3.92
N THR A 98 -1.58 -6.26 3.87
CA THR A 98 -1.97 -5.44 5.03
C THR A 98 -2.30 -6.33 6.23
N ALA A 99 -3.14 -7.37 6.04
CA ALA A 99 -3.51 -8.30 7.11
C ALA A 99 -2.30 -9.08 7.65
N ILE A 100 -1.50 -9.68 6.76
CA ILE A 100 -0.33 -10.45 7.17
C ILE A 100 0.67 -9.59 7.93
N VAL A 101 0.99 -8.40 7.44
CA VAL A 101 1.97 -7.49 8.08
C VAL A 101 1.43 -6.98 9.41
N SER A 102 0.17 -6.54 9.46
CA SER A 102 -0.48 -6.07 10.70
C SER A 102 -0.46 -7.15 11.79
N GLY A 103 -0.78 -8.40 11.44
CA GLY A 103 -0.75 -9.52 12.38
C GLY A 103 0.66 -9.95 12.81
N LYS A 104 1.67 -9.77 11.95
CA LYS A 104 3.06 -10.21 12.23
C LYS A 104 3.92 -9.13 12.88
N ILE A 105 3.65 -7.86 12.60
CA ILE A 105 4.45 -6.72 13.07
C ILE A 105 3.52 -5.65 13.69
N PRO A 106 2.94 -5.90 14.85
CA PRO A 106 1.88 -5.06 15.42
C PRO A 106 2.32 -3.65 15.81
N GLY A 107 3.63 -3.37 15.79
CA GLY A 107 4.17 -2.04 16.12
C GLY A 107 4.25 -1.07 14.95
N ILE A 108 4.07 -1.52 13.70
CA ILE A 108 4.20 -0.65 12.53
C ILE A 108 2.83 -0.17 12.03
N SER A 109 2.72 1.11 11.71
CA SER A 109 1.55 1.65 11.04
C SER A 109 1.58 1.31 9.54
N ILE A 110 0.41 0.97 8.98
CA ILE A 110 0.29 0.60 7.57
C ILE A 110 -0.71 1.53 6.89
N ALA A 111 -0.31 2.12 5.76
CA ALA A 111 -1.23 2.77 4.85
C ALA A 111 -1.48 1.84 3.65
N SER A 112 -2.72 1.40 3.48
CA SER A 112 -3.13 0.62 2.31
C SER A 112 -3.28 1.52 1.10
N SER A 113 -2.75 1.11 -0.04
CA SER A 113 -2.73 1.88 -1.29
C SER A 113 -2.82 0.94 -2.48
N THR A 114 -3.48 1.35 -3.53
CA THR A 114 -3.79 0.60 -4.75
C THR A 114 -5.06 -0.24 -4.64
N GLY A 115 -5.96 -0.06 -5.59
CA GLY A 115 -7.22 -0.79 -5.69
C GLY A 115 -8.38 -0.23 -4.86
N VAL A 116 -8.19 0.87 -4.15
CA VAL A 116 -9.23 1.50 -3.32
C VAL A 116 -10.04 2.48 -4.16
N HIS A 117 -11.32 2.19 -4.34
CA HIS A 117 -12.21 2.97 -5.19
C HIS A 117 -13.48 3.47 -4.50
N ASP A 118 -13.93 2.81 -3.44
CA ASP A 118 -15.13 3.15 -2.70
C ASP A 118 -14.97 2.93 -1.19
N TRP A 119 -16.06 3.17 -0.45
CA TRP A 119 -16.09 3.03 1.00
C TRP A 119 -15.94 1.57 1.48
N GLU A 120 -16.44 0.60 0.72
CA GLU A 120 -16.30 -0.83 1.05
C GLU A 120 -14.83 -1.24 1.03
N ASP A 121 -14.08 -0.76 0.05
CA ASP A 121 -12.65 -1.01 -0.06
C ASP A 121 -11.89 -0.39 1.11
N VAL A 122 -12.29 0.81 1.56
CA VAL A 122 -11.73 1.45 2.76
C VAL A 122 -11.98 0.60 4.00
N VAL A 123 -13.23 0.14 4.21
CA VAL A 123 -13.59 -0.72 5.35
C VAL A 123 -12.80 -2.03 5.33
N LYS A 124 -12.64 -2.67 4.17
CA LYS A 124 -11.83 -3.90 4.02
C LYS A 124 -10.38 -3.66 4.43
N CYS A 125 -9.77 -2.55 4.00
CA CYS A 125 -8.41 -2.20 4.40
C CYS A 125 -8.28 -1.99 5.91
N LEU A 126 -9.23 -1.29 6.53
CA LEU A 126 -9.24 -1.06 7.99
C LEU A 126 -9.42 -2.38 8.76
N LEU A 127 -10.34 -3.24 8.35
CA LEU A 127 -10.51 -4.58 8.93
C LEU A 127 -9.25 -5.44 8.83
N ALA A 128 -8.49 -5.30 7.74
CA ALA A 128 -7.19 -5.95 7.55
C ALA A 128 -6.06 -5.35 8.41
N GLY A 129 -6.29 -4.23 9.08
CA GLY A 129 -5.32 -3.61 9.99
C GLY A 129 -4.64 -2.33 9.48
N ALA A 130 -5.10 -1.75 8.38
CA ALA A 130 -4.59 -0.47 7.92
C ALA A 130 -4.86 0.64 8.94
N SER A 131 -3.86 1.50 9.16
CA SER A 131 -3.97 2.73 9.97
C SER A 131 -4.42 3.93 9.12
N ALA A 132 -4.23 3.84 7.81
CA ALA A 132 -4.66 4.83 6.84
C ALA A 132 -4.95 4.15 5.49
N VAL A 133 -5.74 4.81 4.65
CA VAL A 133 -6.07 4.31 3.31
C VAL A 133 -5.86 5.42 2.30
N GLN A 134 -5.24 5.10 1.17
CA GLN A 134 -4.94 6.04 0.09
C GLN A 134 -5.77 5.74 -1.14
N MET A 135 -6.41 6.78 -1.69
CA MET A 135 -7.19 6.73 -2.93
C MET A 135 -6.51 7.62 -3.97
N CYS A 136 -6.12 7.06 -5.10
CA CYS A 136 -5.53 7.84 -6.20
C CYS A 136 -6.40 7.76 -7.46
N SER A 137 -6.57 6.58 -8.04
CA SER A 137 -7.34 6.37 -9.27
C SER A 137 -8.78 6.86 -9.15
N ALA A 138 -9.44 6.61 -8.01
CA ALA A 138 -10.80 7.07 -7.76
C ALA A 138 -10.88 8.61 -7.75
N VAL A 139 -9.91 9.29 -7.14
CA VAL A 139 -9.86 10.77 -7.13
C VAL A 139 -9.62 11.32 -8.54
N TYR A 140 -8.77 10.68 -9.34
CA TYR A 140 -8.58 11.06 -10.75
C TYR A 140 -9.86 10.92 -11.58
N THR A 141 -10.64 9.87 -11.32
CA THR A 141 -11.83 9.54 -12.11
C THR A 141 -13.06 10.35 -11.67
N HIS A 142 -13.21 10.58 -10.37
CA HIS A 142 -14.45 11.13 -9.79
C HIS A 142 -14.28 12.50 -9.14
N GLY A 143 -13.05 13.05 -9.12
CA GLY A 143 -12.77 14.31 -8.43
C GLY A 143 -12.55 14.13 -6.93
N ALA A 144 -12.19 15.22 -6.24
CA ALA A 144 -11.86 15.17 -4.81
C ALA A 144 -13.10 14.94 -3.91
N GLU A 145 -14.29 15.22 -4.42
CA GLU A 145 -15.57 15.04 -3.73
C GLU A 145 -15.84 13.58 -3.32
N ILE A 146 -15.24 12.62 -4.03
CA ILE A 146 -15.33 11.19 -3.69
C ILE A 146 -14.85 10.92 -2.26
N ILE A 147 -13.89 11.69 -1.75
CA ILE A 147 -13.34 11.51 -0.39
C ILE A 147 -14.44 11.77 0.65
N SER A 148 -15.19 12.87 0.51
CA SER A 148 -16.28 13.18 1.44
C SER A 148 -17.41 12.16 1.36
N GLN A 149 -17.74 11.69 0.16
CA GLN A 149 -18.76 10.64 -0.03
C GLN A 149 -18.35 9.33 0.64
N VAL A 150 -17.10 8.90 0.44
CA VAL A 150 -16.57 7.69 1.07
C VAL A 150 -16.58 7.80 2.59
N LEU A 151 -16.16 8.94 3.17
CA LEU A 151 -16.17 9.16 4.62
C LEU A 151 -17.58 9.07 5.19
N THR A 152 -18.57 9.69 4.53
CA THR A 152 -19.99 9.59 4.95
C THR A 152 -20.47 8.13 4.95
N CYS A 153 -20.20 7.37 3.88
CA CYS A 153 -20.60 5.97 3.81
C CYS A 153 -19.88 5.09 4.86
N VAL A 154 -18.61 5.35 5.17
CA VAL A 154 -17.88 4.65 6.25
C VAL A 154 -18.52 4.95 7.61
N GLU A 155 -18.90 6.21 7.89
CA GLU A 155 -19.59 6.57 9.12
C GLU A 155 -20.96 5.89 9.23
N GLU A 156 -21.74 5.86 8.15
CA GLU A 156 -23.04 5.16 8.11
C GLU A 156 -22.87 3.66 8.37
N TRP A 157 -21.87 3.02 7.75
CA TRP A 157 -21.56 1.62 7.99
C TRP A 157 -21.15 1.38 9.46
N MET A 158 -20.33 2.25 10.04
CA MET A 158 -19.94 2.17 11.45
C MET A 158 -21.16 2.25 12.37
N HIS A 159 -22.10 3.15 12.09
CA HIS A 159 -23.36 3.26 12.85
C HIS A 159 -24.20 1.98 12.77
N GLN A 160 -24.37 1.42 11.57
CA GLN A 160 -25.11 0.17 11.36
C GLN A 160 -24.43 -1.02 12.06
N ALA A 161 -23.10 -1.05 12.07
CA ALA A 161 -22.31 -2.08 12.75
C ALA A 161 -22.09 -1.82 14.26
N HIS A 162 -22.68 -0.74 14.81
CA HIS A 162 -22.56 -0.31 16.21
C HIS A 162 -21.12 0.02 16.65
N TYR A 163 -20.27 0.49 15.74
CA TYR A 163 -18.92 0.99 16.05
C TYR A 163 -18.94 2.51 16.28
N GLN A 164 -18.24 2.95 17.33
CA GLN A 164 -18.10 4.36 17.68
C GLN A 164 -16.71 4.93 17.31
N SER A 165 -15.76 4.08 17.00
CA SER A 165 -14.40 4.46 16.60
C SER A 165 -13.75 3.42 15.70
N LEU A 166 -12.76 3.84 14.91
CA LEU A 166 -11.99 2.94 14.04
C LEU A 166 -11.27 1.84 14.84
N SER A 167 -10.77 2.15 16.03
CA SER A 167 -10.06 1.20 16.91
C SER A 167 -10.90 0.01 17.33
N GLN A 168 -12.23 0.09 17.23
CA GLN A 168 -13.11 -1.02 17.58
C GLN A 168 -13.18 -2.11 16.53
N PHE A 169 -12.78 -1.83 15.28
CA PHE A 169 -12.81 -2.81 14.21
C PHE A 169 -11.51 -2.91 13.39
N GLN A 170 -10.62 -1.95 13.55
CA GLN A 170 -9.31 -1.99 12.89
C GLN A 170 -8.56 -3.28 13.26
N GLY A 171 -8.11 -4.01 12.24
CA GLY A 171 -7.35 -5.25 12.44
C GLY A 171 -8.15 -6.45 12.97
N LYS A 172 -9.48 -6.42 12.92
CA LYS A 172 -10.28 -7.59 13.34
C LYS A 172 -10.09 -8.83 12.46
N LEU A 173 -9.56 -8.64 11.25
CA LEU A 173 -9.37 -9.70 10.26
C LEU A 173 -7.90 -9.81 9.79
N ASN A 174 -6.95 -9.54 10.66
CA ASN A 174 -5.51 -9.66 10.41
C ASN A 174 -4.92 -10.97 10.97
#